data_f6efbda41a6cf5ed0f9cfb1b98c9dcb6
#
_entry.id   f6efbda41a6cf5ed0f9cfb1b98c9dcb6
#
_cell.length_a   1.000
_cell.length_b   1.000
_cell.length_c   1.000
_cell.angle_alpha   90.00
_cell.angle_beta   90.00
_cell.angle_gamma   90.00
#
_symmetry.space_group_name_H-M   'P 1'
#
loop_
_entity.id
_entity.type
_entity.pdbx_description
1 polymer ?
#
loop_
_entity_poly.entity_id
_entity_poly.type
_entity_poly.pdbx_seq_one_letter_code
_entity_poly.pdbx_strand_id
1 'polypeptide(L)'
;MPVTDPSIPVLDLGASSPELTRQICDIESVSGNEQRIADAVETALRAFDHLEVIRDADAVVARTSGGKAQRVVIAGHLDTVPVNANLPTTLEMIDGEEHLVGRGTVDMKGGVAIALKLAAELTNPAVDVTWIFYDHEEVAAELNGLGRIARNRPDLMAGDFAIIGEPSNATVEGGCNGTARIDIALAGLRAHSARAWMGENAIHAAAPVLAILAAYEPEQHEVDGLVYREGLNAVGIAGGVAGNVIPDAATVTVNFRFAPDRSTEQAIQHLREVFAGFDFEVTDLAGGARPGLDAPLAKNFLAAVGGTPAPKYGWTDVARFAELGVPAVNYGPGNPLRAHADDERVATSEIVACEQGLRAWLTAR
;
A
#
# COMPACT_ATOMS: atom_id res chain seq x y z
N MET A 1 -27.71 27.13 -0.89
CA MET A 1 -27.04 25.97 -1.51
C MET A 1 -25.62 26.39 -1.79
N PRO A 2 -24.60 25.67 -1.36
CA PRO A 2 -23.24 25.99 -1.77
C PRO A 2 -23.17 25.87 -3.31
N VAL A 3 -22.53 26.85 -3.93
CA VAL A 3 -22.25 26.84 -5.38
C VAL A 3 -21.23 25.72 -5.58
N THR A 4 -21.65 24.59 -6.14
CA THR A 4 -20.72 23.50 -6.51
C THR A 4 -19.89 23.98 -7.70
N ASP A 5 -18.58 23.96 -7.55
CA ASP A 5 -17.67 24.20 -8.67
C ASP A 5 -17.89 23.11 -9.73
N PRO A 6 -18.31 23.45 -10.96
CA PRO A 6 -18.62 22.47 -12.00
C PRO A 6 -17.37 21.69 -12.48
N SER A 7 -16.17 22.07 -12.07
CA SER A 7 -14.92 21.34 -12.37
C SER A 7 -14.67 20.16 -11.45
N ILE A 8 -15.34 20.10 -10.28
CA ILE A 8 -15.19 19.00 -9.32
C ILE A 8 -16.11 17.84 -9.72
N PRO A 9 -15.59 16.60 -9.90
CA PRO A 9 -16.41 15.44 -10.18
C PRO A 9 -17.40 15.17 -9.04
N VAL A 10 -18.62 14.80 -9.40
CA VAL A 10 -19.66 14.44 -8.42
C VAL A 10 -19.59 12.94 -8.17
N LEU A 11 -19.44 12.55 -6.90
CA LEU A 11 -19.53 11.16 -6.44
C LEU A 11 -20.92 10.91 -5.85
N ASP A 12 -21.59 9.86 -6.32
CA ASP A 12 -22.86 9.39 -5.75
C ASP A 12 -22.60 8.35 -4.68
N LEU A 13 -22.48 8.76 -3.42
CA LEU A 13 -22.25 7.85 -2.29
C LEU A 13 -23.46 6.94 -1.99
N GLY A 14 -24.62 7.19 -2.61
CA GLY A 14 -25.79 6.30 -2.56
C GLY A 14 -25.77 5.17 -3.61
N ALA A 15 -24.87 5.25 -4.59
CA ALA A 15 -24.71 4.20 -5.60
C ALA A 15 -24.26 2.87 -4.98
N SER A 16 -24.35 1.77 -5.75
CA SER A 16 -23.73 0.50 -5.33
C SER A 16 -22.22 0.64 -5.21
N SER A 17 -21.57 -0.14 -4.34
CA SER A 17 -20.12 -0.05 -4.17
C SER A 17 -19.34 -0.33 -5.46
N PRO A 18 -19.72 -1.28 -6.35
CA PRO A 18 -19.08 -1.41 -7.66
C PRO A 18 -19.23 -0.15 -8.54
N GLU A 19 -20.40 0.47 -8.58
CA GLU A 19 -20.62 1.69 -9.35
C GLU A 19 -19.85 2.87 -8.75
N LEU A 20 -19.80 3.00 -7.44
CA LEU A 20 -18.98 4.03 -6.79
C LEU A 20 -17.48 3.79 -7.04
N THR A 21 -17.02 2.53 -7.04
CA THR A 21 -15.65 2.18 -7.45
C THR A 21 -15.36 2.67 -8.86
N ARG A 22 -16.28 2.44 -9.80
CA ARG A 22 -16.16 2.93 -11.18
C ARG A 22 -16.03 4.47 -11.22
N GLN A 23 -16.90 5.18 -10.51
CA GLN A 23 -16.87 6.65 -10.48
C GLN A 23 -15.54 7.19 -9.94
N ILE A 24 -14.99 6.57 -8.89
CA ILE A 24 -13.74 6.98 -8.28
C ILE A 24 -12.54 6.63 -9.18
N CYS A 25 -12.55 5.46 -9.81
CA CYS A 25 -11.48 5.06 -10.74
C CYS A 25 -11.42 5.97 -11.96
N ASP A 26 -12.57 6.40 -12.49
CA ASP A 26 -12.66 7.28 -13.66
C ASP A 26 -12.23 8.73 -13.37
N ILE A 27 -11.95 9.07 -12.09
CA ILE A 27 -11.19 10.26 -11.74
C ILE A 27 -9.72 9.86 -11.73
N GLU A 28 -8.99 10.18 -12.81
CA GLU A 28 -7.54 9.95 -12.87
C GLU A 28 -6.83 10.68 -11.73
N SER A 29 -5.98 9.95 -11.00
CA SER A 29 -5.22 10.45 -9.86
C SER A 29 -3.89 9.71 -9.72
N VAL A 30 -3.08 9.75 -10.76
CA VAL A 30 -1.68 9.29 -10.67
C VAL A 30 -0.97 10.08 -9.58
N SER A 31 -0.13 9.40 -8.76
CA SER A 31 0.57 10.02 -7.62
C SER A 31 1.18 11.38 -7.97
N GLY A 32 0.84 12.39 -7.16
CA GLY A 32 1.14 13.81 -7.39
C GLY A 32 0.05 14.60 -8.12
N ASN A 33 -1.08 13.96 -8.50
CA ASN A 33 -2.23 14.61 -9.14
C ASN A 33 -3.56 14.27 -8.44
N GLU A 34 -3.54 14.13 -7.11
CA GLU A 34 -4.71 13.68 -6.32
C GLU A 34 -5.70 14.79 -5.99
N GLN A 35 -5.35 16.05 -6.22
CA GLN A 35 -6.20 17.19 -5.82
C GLN A 35 -7.64 17.02 -6.28
N ARG A 36 -7.87 16.64 -7.54
CA ARG A 36 -9.19 16.52 -8.13
C ARG A 36 -10.05 15.44 -7.49
N ILE A 37 -9.48 14.27 -7.17
CA ILE A 37 -10.21 13.19 -6.48
C ILE A 37 -10.43 13.55 -5.02
N ALA A 38 -9.47 14.17 -4.37
CA ALA A 38 -9.57 14.62 -2.99
C ALA A 38 -10.65 15.68 -2.82
N ASP A 39 -10.78 16.65 -3.76
CA ASP A 39 -11.85 17.65 -3.78
C ASP A 39 -13.23 17.00 -3.97
N ALA A 40 -13.34 15.97 -4.81
CA ALA A 40 -14.57 15.22 -5.00
C ALA A 40 -14.96 14.43 -3.73
N VAL A 41 -14.02 13.77 -3.08
CA VAL A 41 -14.21 13.04 -1.82
C VAL A 41 -14.63 14.00 -0.70
N GLU A 42 -13.91 15.09 -0.52
CA GLU A 42 -14.23 16.10 0.49
C GLU A 42 -15.64 16.67 0.28
N THR A 43 -15.97 17.08 -0.96
CA THR A 43 -17.28 17.63 -1.31
C THR A 43 -18.40 16.64 -1.00
N ALA A 44 -18.23 15.37 -1.38
CA ALA A 44 -19.21 14.34 -1.14
C ALA A 44 -19.44 14.07 0.35
N LEU A 45 -18.36 13.98 1.14
CA LEU A 45 -18.47 13.70 2.58
C LEU A 45 -19.03 14.87 3.40
N ARG A 46 -18.74 16.12 3.00
CA ARG A 46 -19.29 17.31 3.67
C ARG A 46 -20.82 17.46 3.55
N ALA A 47 -21.46 16.66 2.71
CA ALA A 47 -22.92 16.63 2.61
C ALA A 47 -23.60 15.91 3.80
N PHE A 48 -22.84 15.24 4.68
CA PHE A 48 -23.35 14.43 5.78
C PHE A 48 -23.03 15.06 7.14
N ASP A 49 -24.05 15.58 7.84
CA ASP A 49 -23.93 16.30 9.11
C ASP A 49 -23.37 15.44 10.27
N HIS A 50 -23.41 14.11 10.17
CA HIS A 50 -22.86 13.21 11.18
C HIS A 50 -21.34 13.02 11.09
N LEU A 51 -20.68 13.58 10.06
CA LEU A 51 -19.26 13.52 9.83
C LEU A 51 -18.56 14.84 10.12
N GLU A 52 -17.51 14.82 10.90
CA GLU A 52 -16.52 15.87 10.96
C GLU A 52 -15.52 15.63 9.81
N VAL A 53 -15.45 16.54 8.82
CA VAL A 53 -14.58 16.40 7.65
C VAL A 53 -13.42 17.38 7.73
N ILE A 54 -12.20 16.85 7.68
CA ILE A 54 -10.93 17.58 7.78
C ILE A 54 -10.14 17.35 6.49
N ARG A 55 -9.58 18.41 5.90
CA ARG A 55 -8.64 18.34 4.78
C ARG A 55 -7.21 18.55 5.27
N ASP A 56 -6.27 17.73 4.81
CA ASP A 56 -4.82 17.87 5.01
C ASP A 56 -4.13 17.65 3.66
N ALA A 57 -3.73 18.70 2.98
CA ALA A 57 -3.28 18.69 1.58
C ALA A 57 -4.28 17.91 0.69
N ASP A 58 -3.88 16.79 0.08
CA ASP A 58 -4.78 15.94 -0.72
C ASP A 58 -5.31 14.73 0.05
N ALA A 59 -5.09 14.66 1.36
CA ALA A 59 -5.78 13.73 2.23
C ALA A 59 -7.08 14.32 2.78
N VAL A 60 -8.11 13.47 2.90
CA VAL A 60 -9.41 13.80 3.48
C VAL A 60 -9.69 12.85 4.64
N VAL A 61 -9.99 13.40 5.80
CA VAL A 61 -10.36 12.62 6.99
C VAL A 61 -11.79 12.92 7.36
N ALA A 62 -12.61 11.88 7.54
CA ALA A 62 -13.97 12.00 8.05
C ALA A 62 -14.11 11.22 9.34
N ARG A 63 -14.81 11.77 10.34
CA ARG A 63 -14.92 11.17 11.68
C ARG A 63 -16.34 11.17 12.17
N THR A 64 -16.78 10.06 12.77
CA THR A 64 -17.96 10.05 13.63
C THR A 64 -17.55 10.44 15.06
N SER A 65 -18.47 11.06 15.79
CA SER A 65 -18.30 11.50 17.18
C SER A 65 -19.50 11.08 18.04
N GLY A 66 -19.82 9.78 17.97
CA GLY A 66 -20.94 9.19 18.71
C GLY A 66 -20.66 8.98 20.20
N GLY A 67 -19.44 9.25 20.68
CA GLY A 67 -19.02 9.05 22.07
C GLY A 67 -18.91 7.57 22.46
N LYS A 68 -18.57 6.71 21.49
CA LYS A 68 -18.37 5.28 21.72
C LYS A 68 -17.10 5.01 22.52
N ALA A 69 -17.09 3.89 23.25
CA ALA A 69 -15.96 3.48 24.06
C ALA A 69 -14.70 3.13 23.23
N GLN A 70 -14.89 2.75 21.98
CA GLN A 70 -13.82 2.34 21.07
C GLN A 70 -13.90 3.12 19.76
N ARG A 71 -12.76 3.27 19.11
CA ARG A 71 -12.61 3.89 17.79
C ARG A 71 -11.83 3.00 16.84
N VAL A 72 -12.30 2.91 15.62
CA VAL A 72 -11.63 2.21 14.53
C VAL A 72 -11.20 3.21 13.48
N VAL A 73 -10.02 2.98 12.88
CA VAL A 73 -9.57 3.74 11.71
C VAL A 73 -9.70 2.86 10.48
N ILE A 74 -10.31 3.39 9.42
CA ILE A 74 -10.37 2.72 8.11
C ILE A 74 -9.71 3.66 7.11
N ALA A 75 -8.66 3.19 6.45
CA ALA A 75 -7.86 4.03 5.56
C ALA A 75 -7.69 3.41 4.17
N GLY A 76 -7.52 4.27 3.16
CA GLY A 76 -7.19 3.88 1.81
C GLY A 76 -6.62 5.05 1.02
N HIS A 77 -5.69 4.76 0.11
CA HIS A 77 -5.06 5.78 -0.72
C HIS A 77 -5.90 6.12 -1.96
N LEU A 78 -5.76 7.37 -2.40
CA LEU A 78 -6.49 7.95 -3.52
C LEU A 78 -5.69 7.91 -4.83
N ASP A 79 -4.38 7.79 -4.72
CA ASP A 79 -3.48 7.77 -5.87
C ASP A 79 -3.40 6.38 -6.52
N THR A 80 -2.79 6.36 -7.69
CA THR A 80 -2.47 5.14 -8.43
C THR A 80 -1.12 5.29 -9.11
N VAL A 81 -0.52 4.16 -9.48
CA VAL A 81 0.57 4.14 -10.46
C VAL A 81 0.09 4.70 -11.82
N PRO A 82 0.99 5.03 -12.77
CA PRO A 82 0.63 5.58 -14.06
C PRO A 82 -0.42 4.78 -14.83
N VAL A 83 -1.31 5.50 -15.50
CA VAL A 83 -2.32 4.94 -16.40
C VAL A 83 -1.65 4.47 -17.70
N ASN A 84 -2.05 3.30 -18.21
CA ASN A 84 -1.60 2.76 -19.48
C ASN A 84 -2.80 2.35 -20.36
N ALA A 85 -3.54 3.33 -20.88
CA ALA A 85 -4.75 3.14 -21.70
C ALA A 85 -5.83 2.24 -21.05
N ASN A 86 -5.84 2.15 -19.70
CA ASN A 86 -6.76 1.36 -18.89
C ASN A 86 -7.72 2.23 -18.04
N LEU A 87 -8.04 3.43 -18.54
CA LEU A 87 -9.14 4.30 -18.14
C LEU A 87 -9.81 4.90 -19.39
N PRO A 88 -11.11 5.17 -19.37
CA PRO A 88 -12.04 4.89 -18.27
C PRO A 88 -12.24 3.40 -18.03
N THR A 89 -12.74 3.05 -16.84
CA THR A 89 -13.04 1.67 -16.45
C THR A 89 -14.14 1.06 -17.31
N THR A 90 -14.11 -0.25 -17.51
CA THR A 90 -15.12 -1.03 -18.23
C THR A 90 -15.68 -2.16 -17.35
N LEU A 91 -16.95 -2.55 -17.61
CA LEU A 91 -17.52 -3.76 -17.03
C LEU A 91 -17.39 -4.89 -18.06
N GLU A 92 -16.81 -6.01 -17.64
CA GLU A 92 -16.53 -7.15 -18.49
C GLU A 92 -16.97 -8.46 -17.82
N MET A 93 -17.52 -9.38 -18.61
CA MET A 93 -17.78 -10.75 -18.16
C MET A 93 -16.51 -11.59 -18.39
N ILE A 94 -15.86 -12.02 -17.32
CA ILE A 94 -14.63 -12.83 -17.35
C ILE A 94 -14.91 -14.12 -16.59
N ASP A 95 -14.75 -15.25 -17.25
CA ASP A 95 -14.99 -16.60 -16.68
C ASP A 95 -16.37 -16.77 -16.05
N GLY A 96 -17.38 -16.03 -16.55
CA GLY A 96 -18.76 -16.07 -16.07
C GLY A 96 -19.08 -15.18 -14.90
N GLU A 97 -18.15 -14.34 -14.49
CA GLU A 97 -18.28 -13.35 -13.41
C GLU A 97 -18.07 -11.92 -13.94
N GLU A 98 -18.84 -10.96 -13.41
CA GLU A 98 -18.72 -9.55 -13.79
C GLU A 98 -17.53 -8.92 -13.08
N HIS A 99 -16.64 -8.31 -13.86
CA HIS A 99 -15.47 -7.58 -13.37
C HIS A 99 -15.52 -6.12 -13.76
N LEU A 100 -15.07 -5.27 -12.86
CA LEU A 100 -14.69 -3.90 -13.17
C LEU A 100 -13.20 -3.91 -13.55
N VAL A 101 -12.89 -3.47 -14.78
CA VAL A 101 -11.55 -3.48 -15.36
C VAL A 101 -11.05 -2.05 -15.50
N GLY A 102 -9.83 -1.77 -15.00
CA GLY A 102 -9.20 -0.47 -15.12
C GLY A 102 -8.27 -0.14 -13.96
N ARG A 103 -7.44 0.90 -14.13
CA ARG A 103 -6.46 1.35 -13.15
C ARG A 103 -7.12 1.75 -11.83
N GLY A 104 -6.59 1.25 -10.71
CA GLY A 104 -7.05 1.54 -9.36
C GLY A 104 -8.25 0.68 -8.91
N THR A 105 -8.80 -0.19 -9.78
CA THR A 105 -9.94 -1.05 -9.40
C THR A 105 -9.58 -2.05 -8.31
N VAL A 106 -8.33 -2.52 -8.29
CA VAL A 106 -7.75 -3.40 -7.29
C VAL A 106 -6.97 -2.58 -6.26
N ASP A 107 -6.11 -1.68 -6.70
CA ASP A 107 -5.16 -0.96 -5.86
C ASP A 107 -5.40 0.56 -5.90
N MET A 108 -6.08 1.17 -4.86
CA MET A 108 -6.98 0.42 -3.96
C MET A 108 -8.35 1.12 -3.89
N LYS A 109 -8.79 1.70 -5.05
CA LYS A 109 -10.04 2.50 -5.08
C LYS A 109 -11.31 1.66 -4.84
N GLY A 110 -11.25 0.32 -5.01
CA GLY A 110 -12.30 -0.58 -4.56
C GLY A 110 -12.52 -0.51 -3.05
N GLY A 111 -11.45 -0.56 -2.27
CA GLY A 111 -11.48 -0.39 -0.81
C GLY A 111 -11.91 1.02 -0.40
N VAL A 112 -11.42 2.05 -1.11
CA VAL A 112 -11.81 3.46 -0.92
C VAL A 112 -13.31 3.67 -1.13
N ALA A 113 -13.89 3.11 -2.20
CA ALA A 113 -15.32 3.22 -2.49
C ALA A 113 -16.19 2.63 -1.39
N ILE A 114 -15.81 1.45 -0.88
CA ILE A 114 -16.49 0.81 0.25
C ILE A 114 -16.43 1.73 1.49
N ALA A 115 -15.25 2.25 1.81
CA ALA A 115 -15.06 3.14 2.94
C ALA A 115 -15.90 4.42 2.83
N LEU A 116 -15.94 5.07 1.66
CA LEU A 116 -16.76 6.26 1.38
C LEU A 116 -18.26 5.98 1.55
N LYS A 117 -18.74 4.87 0.98
CA LYS A 117 -20.15 4.47 1.10
C LYS A 117 -20.54 4.23 2.55
N LEU A 118 -19.72 3.48 3.29
CA LEU A 118 -20.00 3.21 4.70
C LEU A 118 -19.90 4.49 5.56
N ALA A 119 -18.98 5.40 5.26
CA ALA A 119 -18.91 6.69 5.95
C ALA A 119 -20.21 7.50 5.77
N ALA A 120 -20.76 7.54 4.56
CA ALA A 120 -22.00 8.25 4.27
C ALA A 120 -23.23 7.63 4.94
N GLU A 121 -23.33 6.30 4.95
CA GLU A 121 -24.54 5.59 5.38
C GLU A 121 -24.60 5.28 6.89
N LEU A 122 -23.46 5.09 7.55
CA LEU A 122 -23.40 4.69 8.94
C LEU A 122 -23.44 5.90 9.90
N THR A 123 -24.65 6.37 10.18
CA THR A 123 -24.86 7.54 11.07
C THR A 123 -24.67 7.21 12.55
N ASN A 124 -24.75 5.94 12.96
CA ASN A 124 -24.57 5.50 14.34
C ASN A 124 -23.94 4.10 14.40
N PRO A 125 -22.68 3.96 14.00
CA PRO A 125 -21.97 2.67 14.05
C PRO A 125 -21.77 2.19 15.49
N ALA A 126 -21.45 0.91 15.68
CA ALA A 126 -21.23 0.29 17.01
C ALA A 126 -19.99 0.88 17.73
N VAL A 127 -19.00 1.35 16.97
CA VAL A 127 -17.78 2.03 17.43
C VAL A 127 -17.68 3.39 16.75
N ASP A 128 -16.94 4.35 17.31
CA ASP A 128 -16.60 5.55 16.55
C ASP A 128 -15.62 5.20 15.43
N VAL A 129 -15.77 5.84 14.26
CA VAL A 129 -14.94 5.55 13.10
C VAL A 129 -14.23 6.80 12.62
N THR A 130 -12.95 6.66 12.27
CA THR A 130 -12.18 7.62 11.50
C THR A 130 -11.90 7.00 10.12
N TRP A 131 -12.39 7.65 9.08
CA TRP A 131 -12.13 7.31 7.69
C TRP A 131 -11.01 8.21 7.18
N ILE A 132 -9.93 7.64 6.59
CA ILE A 132 -8.81 8.39 6.06
C ILE A 132 -8.61 8.03 4.60
N PHE A 133 -8.71 9.02 3.72
CA PHE A 133 -8.46 8.90 2.30
C PHE A 133 -7.23 9.74 2.01
N TYR A 134 -6.11 9.12 1.64
CA TYR A 134 -4.81 9.79 1.61
C TYR A 134 -4.12 9.70 0.26
N ASP A 135 -3.15 10.56 0.06
CA ASP A 135 -2.39 10.79 -1.16
C ASP A 135 -1.00 10.14 -1.09
N HIS A 136 -0.36 9.94 -2.26
CA HIS A 136 1.06 9.58 -2.42
C HIS A 136 1.47 8.27 -1.74
N GLU A 137 0.66 7.21 -1.81
CA GLU A 137 1.07 5.88 -1.34
C GLU A 137 2.09 5.24 -2.29
N GLU A 138 1.87 5.34 -3.59
CA GLU A 138 2.55 4.63 -4.67
C GLU A 138 3.91 5.24 -5.06
N VAL A 139 4.44 6.14 -4.25
CA VAL A 139 5.69 6.86 -4.50
C VAL A 139 6.58 6.85 -3.26
N ALA A 140 7.59 7.74 -3.21
CA ALA A 140 8.54 7.79 -2.11
C ALA A 140 7.86 8.03 -0.76
N ALA A 141 8.26 7.26 0.27
CA ALA A 141 7.63 7.23 1.60
C ALA A 141 7.56 8.60 2.30
N GLU A 142 8.47 9.53 1.97
CA GLU A 142 8.49 10.90 2.50
C GLU A 142 7.27 11.72 2.06
N LEU A 143 6.72 11.40 0.88
CA LEU A 143 5.58 12.10 0.28
C LEU A 143 4.23 11.54 0.79
N ASN A 144 4.20 10.31 1.29
CA ASN A 144 3.00 9.58 1.69
C ASN A 144 2.13 10.40 2.66
N GLY A 145 0.87 10.59 2.27
CA GLY A 145 -0.11 11.40 3.01
C GLY A 145 -0.45 10.86 4.39
N LEU A 146 -0.57 9.53 4.55
CA LEU A 146 -0.80 8.92 5.86
C LEU A 146 0.40 9.11 6.77
N GLY A 147 1.63 8.99 6.24
CA GLY A 147 2.86 9.31 6.97
C GLY A 147 2.94 10.79 7.37
N ARG A 148 2.45 11.70 6.54
CA ARG A 148 2.32 13.13 6.87
C ARG A 148 1.35 13.35 8.03
N ILE A 149 0.19 12.69 8.00
CA ILE A 149 -0.80 12.74 9.09
C ILE A 149 -0.21 12.14 10.37
N ALA A 150 0.48 11.01 10.30
CA ALA A 150 1.13 10.38 11.46
C ALA A 150 2.11 11.34 12.17
N ARG A 151 2.88 12.11 11.41
CA ARG A 151 3.85 13.07 11.96
C ARG A 151 3.19 14.35 12.52
N ASN A 152 2.21 14.89 11.81
CA ASN A 152 1.68 16.22 12.10
C ASN A 152 0.39 16.19 12.92
N ARG A 153 -0.44 15.17 12.74
CA ARG A 153 -1.77 15.01 13.33
C ARG A 153 -2.03 13.56 13.77
N PRO A 154 -1.16 12.99 14.65
CA PRO A 154 -1.34 11.61 15.13
C PRO A 154 -2.69 11.39 15.82
N ASP A 155 -3.34 12.45 16.31
CA ASP A 155 -4.69 12.44 16.86
C ASP A 155 -5.74 11.92 15.85
N LEU A 156 -5.52 12.12 14.56
CA LEU A 156 -6.41 11.63 13.49
C LEU A 156 -6.24 10.13 13.21
N MET A 157 -5.10 9.56 13.57
CA MET A 157 -4.81 8.12 13.44
C MET A 157 -5.06 7.35 14.74
N ALA A 158 -5.39 8.04 15.82
CA ALA A 158 -5.65 7.39 17.11
C ALA A 158 -6.90 6.49 17.03
N GLY A 159 -6.74 5.24 17.42
CA GLY A 159 -7.80 4.23 17.44
C GLY A 159 -7.36 2.96 18.18
N ASP A 160 -8.32 2.09 18.43
CA ASP A 160 -8.08 0.79 19.07
C ASP A 160 -7.78 -0.32 18.06
N PHE A 161 -8.06 -0.06 16.78
CA PHE A 161 -7.83 -0.96 15.65
C PHE A 161 -7.88 -0.20 14.32
N ALA A 162 -7.12 -0.65 13.34
CA ALA A 162 -7.15 -0.06 12.00
C ALA A 162 -7.33 -1.13 10.90
N ILE A 163 -7.96 -0.72 9.82
CA ILE A 163 -8.13 -1.52 8.60
C ILE A 163 -7.67 -0.68 7.42
N ILE A 164 -6.74 -1.21 6.64
CA ILE A 164 -6.34 -0.63 5.35
C ILE A 164 -7.07 -1.39 4.25
N GLY A 165 -7.74 -0.67 3.35
CA GLY A 165 -8.57 -1.25 2.29
C GLY A 165 -7.79 -1.87 1.13
N GLU A 166 -6.55 -2.29 1.35
CA GLU A 166 -5.66 -2.95 0.38
C GLU A 166 -6.25 -4.24 -0.19
N PRO A 167 -5.94 -4.57 -1.45
CA PRO A 167 -6.44 -5.81 -2.05
C PRO A 167 -5.93 -7.04 -1.28
N SER A 168 -6.87 -7.92 -0.93
CA SER A 168 -6.61 -9.12 -0.15
C SER A 168 -7.54 -10.29 -0.51
N ASN A 169 -8.15 -10.29 -1.70
CA ASN A 169 -9.16 -11.27 -2.13
C ASN A 169 -10.32 -11.39 -1.12
N ALA A 170 -10.79 -10.28 -0.57
CA ALA A 170 -11.84 -10.24 0.46
C ALA A 170 -11.53 -11.10 1.71
N THR A 171 -10.27 -11.35 2.02
CA THR A 171 -9.80 -12.04 3.23
C THR A 171 -8.94 -11.12 4.07
N VAL A 172 -8.79 -11.42 5.37
CA VAL A 172 -7.93 -10.60 6.23
C VAL A 172 -6.47 -10.99 6.02
N GLU A 173 -5.62 -10.02 5.68
CA GLU A 173 -4.17 -10.19 5.71
C GLU A 173 -3.59 -9.42 6.91
N GLY A 174 -2.92 -10.17 7.82
CA GLY A 174 -2.30 -9.62 9.02
C GLY A 174 -0.92 -9.05 8.75
N GLY A 175 -0.61 -7.90 9.34
CA GLY A 175 0.68 -7.26 9.29
C GLY A 175 1.21 -7.01 7.87
N CYS A 176 2.52 -6.85 7.75
CA CYS A 176 3.24 -6.80 6.46
C CYS A 176 4.75 -7.01 6.66
N ASN A 177 5.45 -7.48 5.61
CA ASN A 177 6.90 -7.46 5.62
C ASN A 177 7.47 -6.04 5.67
N GLY A 178 8.65 -5.89 6.28
CA GLY A 178 9.46 -4.69 6.12
C GLY A 178 10.17 -4.68 4.77
N THR A 179 10.72 -3.53 4.41
CA THR A 179 11.49 -3.34 3.18
C THR A 179 12.78 -2.58 3.46
N ALA A 180 13.87 -2.99 2.81
CA ALA A 180 15.11 -2.23 2.74
C ALA A 180 15.60 -2.24 1.30
N ARG A 181 16.06 -1.10 0.81
CA ARG A 181 16.75 -0.98 -0.47
C ARG A 181 18.16 -0.46 -0.24
N ILE A 182 19.12 -1.11 -0.86
CA ILE A 182 20.52 -0.72 -0.77
C ILE A 182 21.13 -0.61 -2.16
N ASP A 183 22.08 0.30 -2.31
CA ASP A 183 22.93 0.46 -3.49
C ASP A 183 24.36 0.03 -3.15
N ILE A 184 24.86 -0.98 -3.87
CA ILE A 184 26.23 -1.46 -3.79
C ILE A 184 27.00 -0.81 -4.94
N ALA A 185 27.85 0.16 -4.61
CA ALA A 185 28.70 0.84 -5.58
C ALA A 185 29.96 0.03 -5.84
N LEU A 186 30.27 -0.17 -7.12
CA LEU A 186 31.42 -0.92 -7.60
C LEU A 186 32.34 -0.01 -8.39
N ALA A 187 33.62 -0.01 -8.04
CA ALA A 187 34.63 0.80 -8.69
C ALA A 187 35.47 -0.04 -9.66
N GLY A 188 36.02 0.61 -10.67
CA GLY A 188 36.95 0.05 -11.62
C GLY A 188 37.96 1.10 -12.11
N LEU A 189 38.64 0.80 -13.20
CA LEU A 189 39.57 1.70 -13.85
C LEU A 189 39.20 1.85 -15.32
N ARG A 190 38.91 3.08 -15.73
CA ARG A 190 38.51 3.41 -17.11
C ARG A 190 39.66 3.21 -18.07
N ALA A 191 39.38 2.54 -19.21
CA ALA A 191 40.33 2.32 -20.31
C ALA A 191 39.59 2.14 -21.65
N HIS A 192 40.33 2.21 -22.74
CA HIS A 192 39.80 1.85 -24.06
C HIS A 192 39.58 0.33 -24.12
N SER A 193 38.41 -0.14 -24.56
CA SER A 193 38.08 -1.57 -24.61
C SER A 193 39.03 -2.43 -25.46
N ALA A 194 39.67 -1.84 -26.50
CA ALA A 194 40.70 -2.49 -27.29
C ALA A 194 42.04 -2.69 -26.52
N ARG A 195 42.16 -2.14 -25.29
CA ARG A 195 43.34 -2.27 -24.43
C ARG A 195 42.89 -2.67 -23.03
N ALA A 196 42.12 -3.76 -22.94
CA ALA A 196 41.45 -4.21 -21.73
C ALA A 196 42.40 -4.40 -20.53
N TRP A 197 43.69 -4.73 -20.80
CA TRP A 197 44.72 -4.88 -19.75
C TRP A 197 45.12 -3.59 -19.05
N MET A 198 44.64 -2.44 -19.51
CA MET A 198 44.90 -1.11 -18.93
C MET A 198 43.78 -0.66 -17.99
N GLY A 199 42.70 -1.42 -17.89
CA GLY A 199 41.52 -1.06 -17.12
C GLY A 199 41.06 -2.17 -16.19
N GLU A 200 40.16 -1.80 -15.26
CA GLU A 200 39.41 -2.70 -14.41
C GLU A 200 37.92 -2.47 -14.61
N ASN A 201 37.19 -3.53 -15.01
CA ASN A 201 35.78 -3.39 -15.36
C ASN A 201 34.86 -3.45 -14.12
N ALA A 202 34.25 -2.32 -13.77
CA ALA A 202 33.33 -2.26 -12.64
C ALA A 202 32.08 -3.13 -12.81
N ILE A 203 31.60 -3.32 -14.06
CA ILE A 203 30.48 -4.25 -14.32
C ILE A 203 30.88 -5.70 -13.99
N HIS A 204 32.12 -6.10 -14.32
CA HIS A 204 32.60 -7.44 -13.96
C HIS A 204 32.74 -7.61 -12.42
N ALA A 205 33.00 -6.52 -11.70
CA ALA A 205 33.03 -6.53 -10.24
C ALA A 205 31.66 -6.82 -9.60
N ALA A 206 30.54 -6.73 -10.36
CA ALA A 206 29.22 -7.11 -9.88
C ALA A 206 29.03 -8.64 -9.78
N ALA A 207 29.88 -9.45 -10.44
CA ALA A 207 29.70 -10.90 -10.48
C ALA A 207 29.65 -11.56 -9.07
N PRO A 208 30.51 -11.22 -8.10
CA PRO A 208 30.39 -11.77 -6.74
C PRO A 208 29.09 -11.37 -6.02
N VAL A 209 28.62 -10.13 -6.19
CA VAL A 209 27.34 -9.66 -5.59
C VAL A 209 26.18 -10.46 -6.17
N LEU A 210 26.15 -10.63 -7.50
CA LEU A 210 25.11 -11.42 -8.17
C LEU A 210 25.18 -12.92 -7.80
N ALA A 211 26.38 -13.46 -7.57
CA ALA A 211 26.56 -14.83 -7.10
C ALA A 211 26.02 -15.02 -5.68
N ILE A 212 26.23 -14.05 -4.78
CA ILE A 212 25.64 -14.06 -3.42
C ILE A 212 24.10 -14.08 -3.53
N LEU A 213 23.52 -13.18 -4.33
CA LEU A 213 22.08 -13.12 -4.51
C LEU A 213 21.49 -14.40 -5.13
N ALA A 214 22.17 -14.97 -6.13
CA ALA A 214 21.75 -16.20 -6.79
C ALA A 214 21.80 -17.45 -5.86
N ALA A 215 22.65 -17.42 -4.84
CA ALA A 215 22.80 -18.48 -3.85
C ALA A 215 21.99 -18.22 -2.55
N TYR A 216 21.36 -17.04 -2.42
CA TYR A 216 20.62 -16.68 -1.22
C TYR A 216 19.35 -17.53 -1.09
N GLU A 217 19.19 -18.17 0.07
CA GLU A 217 17.97 -18.89 0.43
C GLU A 217 17.15 -18.06 1.41
N PRO A 218 15.98 -17.56 1.00
CA PRO A 218 15.14 -16.73 1.87
C PRO A 218 14.64 -17.48 3.09
N GLU A 219 14.69 -16.85 4.25
CA GLU A 219 14.15 -17.39 5.49
C GLU A 219 12.61 -17.32 5.53
N GLN A 220 12.02 -18.16 6.37
CA GLN A 220 10.61 -18.13 6.70
C GLN A 220 10.46 -17.97 8.20
N HIS A 221 9.64 -17.02 8.62
CA HIS A 221 9.41 -16.70 10.03
C HIS A 221 7.95 -16.93 10.38
N GLU A 222 7.67 -17.70 11.40
CA GLU A 222 6.35 -17.78 12.00
C GLU A 222 6.21 -16.66 13.03
N VAL A 223 5.31 -15.71 12.73
CA VAL A 223 5.05 -14.55 13.57
C VAL A 223 3.57 -14.52 13.93
N ASP A 224 3.24 -14.67 15.21
CA ASP A 224 1.87 -14.65 15.73
C ASP A 224 0.91 -15.58 14.95
N GLY A 225 1.40 -16.77 14.56
CA GLY A 225 0.63 -17.79 13.85
C GLY A 225 0.55 -17.65 12.34
N LEU A 226 1.19 -16.63 11.75
CA LEU A 226 1.31 -16.46 10.29
C LEU A 226 2.76 -16.67 9.84
N VAL A 227 2.94 -17.30 8.66
CA VAL A 227 4.28 -17.59 8.10
C VAL A 227 4.64 -16.52 7.07
N TYR A 228 5.58 -15.65 7.41
CA TYR A 228 6.16 -14.65 6.51
C TYR A 228 7.36 -15.20 5.77
N ARG A 229 7.47 -14.88 4.49
CA ARG A 229 8.62 -15.21 3.66
C ARG A 229 9.45 -13.97 3.41
N GLU A 230 10.74 -14.05 3.67
CA GLU A 230 11.69 -13.02 3.29
C GLU A 230 12.05 -13.12 1.80
N GLY A 231 12.69 -12.10 1.27
CA GLY A 231 13.16 -12.11 -0.11
C GLY A 231 14.29 -11.10 -0.32
N LEU A 232 15.37 -11.52 -0.96
CA LEU A 232 16.51 -10.67 -1.27
C LEU A 232 16.82 -10.78 -2.77
N ASN A 233 16.68 -9.65 -3.49
CA ASN A 233 16.80 -9.64 -4.94
C ASN A 233 17.51 -8.38 -5.45
N ALA A 234 18.32 -8.53 -6.51
CA ALA A 234 18.70 -7.39 -7.31
C ALA A 234 17.48 -6.86 -8.06
N VAL A 235 17.18 -5.57 -7.89
CA VAL A 235 16.08 -4.88 -8.57
C VAL A 235 16.58 -3.86 -9.59
N GLY A 236 17.89 -3.65 -9.65
CA GLY A 236 18.54 -2.80 -10.63
C GLY A 236 20.02 -3.10 -10.75
N ILE A 237 20.56 -2.87 -11.94
CA ILE A 237 21.99 -2.83 -12.21
C ILE A 237 22.25 -1.76 -13.27
N ALA A 238 23.20 -0.88 -12.99
CA ALA A 238 23.59 0.21 -13.90
C ALA A 238 25.12 0.28 -14.02
N GLY A 239 25.60 0.61 -15.21
CA GLY A 239 27.03 0.79 -15.48
C GLY A 239 27.31 1.00 -16.96
N GLY A 240 28.50 1.56 -17.26
CA GLY A 240 28.93 1.84 -18.60
C GLY A 240 28.56 3.25 -19.10
N VAL A 241 29.42 3.82 -19.92
CA VAL A 241 29.26 5.18 -20.48
C VAL A 241 29.33 5.20 -22.02
N ALA A 242 30.04 4.25 -22.64
CA ALA A 242 30.17 4.12 -24.11
C ALA A 242 30.63 2.71 -24.48
N GLY A 243 30.28 2.24 -25.68
CA GLY A 243 30.55 0.86 -26.13
C GLY A 243 32.03 0.49 -26.33
N ASN A 244 32.92 1.48 -26.35
CA ASN A 244 34.38 1.28 -26.50
C ASN A 244 35.17 1.68 -25.24
N VAL A 245 34.49 1.84 -24.09
CA VAL A 245 35.11 2.23 -22.82
C VAL A 245 34.87 1.13 -21.80
N ILE A 246 35.92 0.69 -21.10
CA ILE A 246 35.79 -0.16 -19.88
C ILE A 246 35.21 0.69 -18.78
N PRO A 247 34.05 0.28 -18.17
CA PRO A 247 33.40 1.06 -17.13
C PRO A 247 34.24 1.12 -15.85
N ASP A 248 34.38 2.31 -15.30
CA ASP A 248 35.04 2.57 -14.02
C ASP A 248 34.07 2.68 -12.84
N ALA A 249 32.76 2.60 -13.12
CA ALA A 249 31.71 2.58 -12.10
C ALA A 249 30.55 1.69 -12.53
N ALA A 250 29.96 0.98 -11.59
CA ALA A 250 28.69 0.28 -11.70
C ALA A 250 27.98 0.28 -10.34
N THR A 251 26.67 0.11 -10.35
CA THR A 251 25.85 0.00 -9.14
C THR A 251 24.92 -1.18 -9.25
N VAL A 252 24.80 -1.98 -8.21
CA VAL A 252 23.76 -3.00 -8.05
C VAL A 252 22.79 -2.53 -6.96
N THR A 253 21.53 -2.33 -7.34
CA THR A 253 20.45 -2.01 -6.41
C THR A 253 19.81 -3.31 -5.95
N VAL A 254 19.75 -3.51 -4.63
CA VAL A 254 19.19 -4.71 -3.99
C VAL A 254 18.02 -4.32 -3.11
N ASN A 255 16.92 -5.07 -3.20
CA ASN A 255 15.79 -4.97 -2.29
C ASN A 255 15.73 -6.19 -1.38
N PHE A 256 15.58 -5.95 -0.07
CA PHE A 256 15.34 -6.95 0.96
C PHE A 256 13.94 -6.78 1.52
N ARG A 257 13.13 -7.81 1.43
CA ARG A 257 11.83 -7.94 2.11
C ARG A 257 12.04 -8.82 3.32
N PHE A 258 11.87 -8.27 4.53
CA PHE A 258 12.15 -8.97 5.77
C PHE A 258 10.89 -9.15 6.62
N ALA A 259 10.88 -10.22 7.42
CA ALA A 259 9.74 -10.58 8.25
C ALA A 259 9.50 -9.54 9.36
N PRO A 260 8.24 -9.36 9.83
CA PRO A 260 7.86 -8.29 10.76
C PRO A 260 8.37 -8.49 12.20
N ASP A 261 9.05 -9.57 12.50
CA ASP A 261 9.75 -9.79 13.76
C ASP A 261 11.20 -9.28 13.75
N ARG A 262 11.73 -8.90 12.57
CA ARG A 262 13.00 -8.17 12.47
C ARG A 262 12.79 -6.67 12.62
N SER A 263 13.62 -6.02 13.43
CA SER A 263 13.72 -4.55 13.39
C SER A 263 14.49 -4.08 12.14
N THR A 264 14.38 -2.80 11.82
CA THR A 264 15.14 -2.18 10.73
C THR A 264 16.66 -2.32 10.94
N GLU A 265 17.15 -2.20 12.19
CA GLU A 265 18.55 -2.38 12.54
C GLU A 265 19.02 -3.83 12.30
N GLN A 266 18.18 -4.80 12.66
CA GLN A 266 18.46 -6.23 12.43
C GLN A 266 18.47 -6.54 10.93
N ALA A 267 17.57 -5.95 10.15
CA ALA A 267 17.54 -6.09 8.69
C ALA A 267 18.83 -5.54 8.05
N ILE A 268 19.28 -4.36 8.46
CA ILE A 268 20.54 -3.79 7.98
C ILE A 268 21.75 -4.59 8.43
N GLN A 269 21.74 -5.12 9.66
CA GLN A 269 22.82 -5.99 10.14
C GLN A 269 22.88 -7.29 9.32
N HIS A 270 21.74 -7.90 9.01
CA HIS A 270 21.66 -9.07 8.14
C HIS A 270 22.26 -8.79 6.73
N LEU A 271 21.92 -7.63 6.14
CA LEU A 271 22.50 -7.23 4.86
C LEU A 271 24.02 -7.05 4.93
N ARG A 272 24.56 -6.52 6.03
CA ARG A 272 26.02 -6.40 6.24
C ARG A 272 26.71 -7.76 6.33
N GLU A 273 26.03 -8.76 6.88
CA GLU A 273 26.54 -10.14 6.97
C GLU A 273 26.49 -10.83 5.60
N VAL A 274 25.37 -10.69 4.88
CA VAL A 274 25.19 -11.27 3.54
C VAL A 274 26.20 -10.68 2.54
N PHE A 275 26.40 -9.37 2.57
CA PHE A 275 27.30 -8.65 1.67
C PHE A 275 28.64 -8.32 2.34
N ALA A 276 29.15 -9.20 3.22
CA ALA A 276 30.42 -8.99 3.87
C ALA A 276 31.55 -8.75 2.85
N GLY A 277 32.26 -7.64 3.01
CA GLY A 277 33.30 -7.19 2.07
C GLY A 277 32.84 -6.22 1.00
N PHE A 278 31.54 -5.86 0.96
CA PHE A 278 30.99 -4.79 0.12
C PHE A 278 30.44 -3.68 1.00
N ASP A 279 30.79 -2.45 0.68
CA ASP A 279 30.11 -1.26 1.23
C ASP A 279 28.83 -1.01 0.44
N PHE A 280 27.80 -0.55 1.13
CA PHE A 280 26.53 -0.16 0.53
C PHE A 280 25.91 1.06 1.20
N GLU A 281 25.11 1.79 0.44
CA GLU A 281 24.25 2.87 0.91
C GLU A 281 22.82 2.35 1.07
N VAL A 282 22.14 2.72 2.17
CA VAL A 282 20.71 2.43 2.37
C VAL A 282 19.93 3.56 1.71
N THR A 283 19.14 3.23 0.68
CA THR A 283 18.37 4.20 -0.11
C THR A 283 16.88 4.20 0.25
N ASP A 284 16.40 3.15 0.92
CA ASP A 284 15.02 3.06 1.42
C ASP A 284 14.97 2.06 2.58
N LEU A 285 14.17 2.37 3.63
CA LEU A 285 14.06 1.51 4.80
C LEU A 285 12.74 1.76 5.53
N ALA A 286 11.91 0.71 5.63
CA ALA A 286 10.68 0.75 6.41
C ALA A 286 10.49 -0.57 7.18
N GLY A 287 10.12 -0.47 8.45
CA GLY A 287 9.80 -1.62 9.29
C GLY A 287 8.53 -2.35 8.82
N GLY A 288 8.45 -3.64 9.11
CA GLY A 288 7.22 -4.40 8.95
C GLY A 288 6.25 -4.20 10.11
N ALA A 289 5.05 -4.76 9.98
CA ALA A 289 4.06 -4.78 11.04
C ALA A 289 3.72 -6.23 11.43
N ARG A 290 3.70 -6.52 12.73
CA ARG A 290 3.19 -7.80 13.23
C ARG A 290 1.69 -7.95 12.90
N PRO A 291 1.17 -9.19 12.81
CA PRO A 291 -0.22 -9.45 12.38
C PRO A 291 -1.30 -8.67 13.12
N GLY A 292 -1.14 -8.36 14.40
CA GLY A 292 -2.13 -7.62 15.19
C GLY A 292 -3.45 -8.37 15.44
N LEU A 293 -3.53 -9.65 15.08
CA LEU A 293 -4.76 -10.45 15.11
C LEU A 293 -5.23 -10.84 16.52
N ASP A 294 -4.37 -10.68 17.52
CA ASP A 294 -4.70 -10.97 18.91
C ASP A 294 -5.51 -9.88 19.61
N ALA A 295 -5.56 -8.68 19.03
CA ALA A 295 -6.34 -7.58 19.54
C ALA A 295 -7.85 -7.93 19.57
N PRO A 296 -8.60 -7.52 20.61
CA PRO A 296 -10.02 -7.88 20.74
C PRO A 296 -10.88 -7.47 19.53
N LEU A 297 -10.66 -6.26 18.99
CA LEU A 297 -11.38 -5.79 17.79
C LEU A 297 -10.99 -6.56 16.54
N ALA A 298 -9.72 -6.96 16.38
CA ALA A 298 -9.27 -7.81 15.28
C ALA A 298 -9.96 -9.19 15.32
N LYS A 299 -10.06 -9.81 16.50
CA LYS A 299 -10.78 -11.08 16.67
C LYS A 299 -12.26 -10.95 16.34
N ASN A 300 -12.90 -9.87 16.78
CA ASN A 300 -14.30 -9.61 16.46
C ASN A 300 -14.49 -9.35 14.95
N PHE A 301 -13.55 -8.64 14.32
CA PHE A 301 -13.57 -8.40 12.89
C PHE A 301 -13.44 -9.71 12.10
N LEU A 302 -12.44 -10.53 12.44
CA LEU A 302 -12.26 -11.86 11.82
C LEU A 302 -13.50 -12.74 11.96
N ALA A 303 -14.16 -12.73 13.12
CA ALA A 303 -15.39 -13.48 13.34
C ALA A 303 -16.55 -12.97 12.46
N ALA A 304 -16.59 -11.68 12.16
CA ALA A 304 -17.64 -11.07 11.34
C ALA A 304 -17.43 -11.30 9.83
N VAL A 305 -16.19 -11.18 9.33
CA VAL A 305 -15.89 -11.34 7.90
C VAL A 305 -15.58 -12.78 7.51
N GLY A 306 -15.19 -13.61 8.48
CA GLY A 306 -14.86 -15.01 8.27
C GLY A 306 -13.52 -15.22 7.55
N GLY A 307 -13.31 -16.46 7.08
CA GLY A 307 -12.10 -16.84 6.37
C GLY A 307 -10.92 -17.19 7.31
N THR A 308 -9.80 -17.56 6.71
CA THR A 308 -8.54 -17.83 7.39
C THR A 308 -7.59 -16.68 7.11
N PRO A 309 -7.06 -16.00 8.12
CA PRO A 309 -6.14 -14.90 7.88
C PRO A 309 -4.83 -15.38 7.23
N ALA A 310 -4.27 -14.53 6.39
CA ALA A 310 -3.02 -14.77 5.67
C ALA A 310 -1.97 -13.69 6.01
N PRO A 311 -0.67 -13.95 5.78
CA PRO A 311 0.36 -12.92 5.90
C PRO A 311 0.34 -11.98 4.69
N LYS A 312 0.57 -10.69 4.88
CA LYS A 312 0.85 -9.73 3.80
C LYS A 312 2.34 -9.73 3.50
N TYR A 313 2.74 -10.10 2.29
CA TYR A 313 4.15 -10.13 1.89
C TYR A 313 4.66 -8.77 1.38
N GLY A 314 3.80 -7.95 0.81
CA GLY A 314 4.11 -6.56 0.47
C GLY A 314 4.18 -5.69 1.73
N TRP A 315 4.94 -4.59 1.69
CA TRP A 315 4.83 -3.53 2.69
C TRP A 315 3.53 -2.76 2.42
N THR A 316 2.83 -2.38 3.47
CA THR A 316 1.63 -1.53 3.41
C THR A 316 1.61 -0.59 4.61
N ASP A 317 0.75 0.42 4.56
CA ASP A 317 0.62 1.43 5.61
C ASP A 317 0.08 0.90 6.96
N VAL A 318 -0.23 -0.40 7.09
CA VAL A 318 -0.43 -1.03 8.41
C VAL A 318 0.80 -0.87 9.30
N ALA A 319 2.00 -0.75 8.71
CA ALA A 319 3.24 -0.49 9.43
C ALA A 319 3.21 0.85 10.18
N ARG A 320 2.61 1.90 9.61
CA ARG A 320 2.49 3.22 10.27
C ARG A 320 1.57 3.18 11.48
N PHE A 321 0.50 2.38 11.42
CA PHE A 321 -0.36 2.15 12.59
C PHE A 321 0.37 1.35 13.66
N ALA A 322 1.14 0.34 13.27
CA ALA A 322 1.95 -0.45 14.20
C ALA A 322 2.99 0.42 14.94
N GLU A 323 3.63 1.38 14.26
CA GLU A 323 4.54 2.37 14.85
C GLU A 323 3.84 3.25 15.91
N LEU A 324 2.55 3.53 15.74
CA LEU A 324 1.71 4.25 16.70
C LEU A 324 1.12 3.35 17.79
N GLY A 325 1.42 2.05 17.78
CA GLY A 325 0.87 1.07 18.72
C GLY A 325 -0.59 0.70 18.46
N VAL A 326 -1.12 0.99 17.27
CA VAL A 326 -2.48 0.62 16.84
C VAL A 326 -2.41 -0.68 16.05
N PRO A 327 -3.05 -1.77 16.52
CA PRO A 327 -3.15 -3.01 15.74
C PRO A 327 -3.86 -2.75 14.41
N ALA A 328 -3.32 -3.29 13.30
CA ALA A 328 -3.85 -3.03 11.97
C ALA A 328 -3.81 -4.27 11.08
N VAL A 329 -4.78 -4.36 10.16
CA VAL A 329 -4.87 -5.41 9.14
C VAL A 329 -5.17 -4.82 7.77
N ASN A 330 -4.89 -5.59 6.72
CA ASN A 330 -5.33 -5.30 5.36
C ASN A 330 -6.62 -6.08 5.09
N TYR A 331 -7.61 -5.41 4.50
CA TYR A 331 -8.86 -6.06 4.08
C TYR A 331 -9.55 -5.24 2.98
N GLY A 332 -9.57 -5.79 1.79
CA GLY A 332 -10.23 -5.15 0.64
C GLY A 332 -10.47 -6.13 -0.50
N PRO A 333 -11.21 -5.69 -1.52
CA PRO A 333 -11.54 -6.50 -2.68
C PRO A 333 -10.36 -6.58 -3.65
N GLY A 334 -10.34 -7.62 -4.46
CA GLY A 334 -9.39 -7.81 -5.54
C GLY A 334 -8.17 -8.64 -5.20
N ASN A 335 -7.64 -9.26 -6.23
CA ASN A 335 -6.44 -10.07 -6.14
C ASN A 335 -5.18 -9.19 -6.16
N PRO A 336 -4.36 -9.14 -5.11
CA PRO A 336 -3.16 -8.32 -5.04
C PRO A 336 -2.15 -8.59 -6.17
N LEU A 337 -2.20 -9.77 -6.80
CA LEU A 337 -1.36 -10.08 -7.95
C LEU A 337 -1.78 -9.35 -9.24
N ARG A 338 -2.91 -8.64 -9.22
CA ARG A 338 -3.40 -7.80 -10.31
C ARG A 338 -3.11 -6.32 -10.11
N ALA A 339 -2.65 -5.93 -8.93
CA ALA A 339 -2.18 -4.58 -8.68
C ALA A 339 -1.10 -4.18 -9.69
N HIS A 340 -1.14 -2.95 -10.17
CA HIS A 340 -0.22 -2.36 -11.18
C HIS A 340 -0.24 -3.01 -12.58
N ALA A 341 -1.01 -4.08 -12.80
CA ALA A 341 -1.12 -4.71 -14.10
C ALA A 341 -1.89 -3.83 -15.10
N ASP A 342 -1.62 -3.97 -16.41
CA ASP A 342 -2.37 -3.25 -17.44
C ASP A 342 -3.82 -3.75 -17.54
N ASP A 343 -4.04 -5.04 -17.22
CA ASP A 343 -5.33 -5.70 -17.15
C ASP A 343 -5.91 -5.78 -15.72
N GLU A 344 -5.58 -4.79 -14.90
CA GLU A 344 -6.06 -4.65 -13.53
C GLU A 344 -7.59 -4.73 -13.47
N ARG A 345 -8.11 -5.62 -12.64
CA ARG A 345 -9.55 -5.88 -12.53
C ARG A 345 -9.94 -6.52 -11.21
N VAL A 346 -11.16 -6.24 -10.79
CA VAL A 346 -11.77 -6.81 -9.57
C VAL A 346 -13.16 -7.33 -9.88
N ALA A 347 -13.52 -8.49 -9.32
CA ALA A 347 -14.88 -8.99 -9.40
C ALA A 347 -15.85 -8.09 -8.63
N THR A 348 -16.97 -7.70 -9.25
CA THR A 348 -17.96 -6.84 -8.58
C THR A 348 -18.55 -7.50 -7.34
N SER A 349 -18.63 -8.83 -7.34
CA SER A 349 -19.04 -9.65 -6.19
C SER A 349 -18.11 -9.52 -4.98
N GLU A 350 -16.78 -9.40 -5.20
CA GLU A 350 -15.82 -9.19 -4.10
C GLU A 350 -15.97 -7.81 -3.45
N ILE A 351 -16.21 -6.76 -4.26
CA ILE A 351 -16.48 -5.42 -3.74
C ILE A 351 -17.70 -5.45 -2.82
N VAL A 352 -18.78 -6.10 -3.27
CA VAL A 352 -20.01 -6.25 -2.48
C VAL A 352 -19.78 -7.08 -1.22
N ALA A 353 -19.02 -8.16 -1.29
CA ALA A 353 -18.72 -9.01 -0.14
C ALA A 353 -17.93 -8.25 0.92
N CYS A 354 -16.90 -7.48 0.53
CA CYS A 354 -16.12 -6.64 1.45
C CYS A 354 -17.00 -5.57 2.11
N GLU A 355 -17.87 -4.88 1.35
CA GLU A 355 -18.80 -3.91 1.91
C GLU A 355 -19.71 -4.57 2.96
N GLN A 356 -20.31 -5.71 2.62
CA GLN A 356 -21.22 -6.42 3.54
C GLN A 356 -20.51 -6.87 4.82
N GLY A 357 -19.27 -7.37 4.72
CA GLY A 357 -18.48 -7.80 5.87
C GLY A 357 -18.17 -6.63 6.81
N LEU A 358 -17.65 -5.51 6.28
CA LEU A 358 -17.36 -4.30 7.05
C LEU A 358 -18.65 -3.72 7.66
N ARG A 359 -19.73 -3.64 6.89
CA ARG A 359 -21.04 -3.15 7.36
C ARG A 359 -21.56 -4.00 8.51
N ALA A 360 -21.57 -5.31 8.36
CA ALA A 360 -22.04 -6.22 9.39
C ALA A 360 -21.26 -6.03 10.70
N TRP A 361 -19.93 -5.92 10.61
CA TRP A 361 -19.09 -5.70 11.77
C TRP A 361 -19.32 -4.33 12.43
N LEU A 362 -19.36 -3.24 11.64
CA LEU A 362 -19.55 -1.88 12.16
C LEU A 362 -20.95 -1.64 12.74
N THR A 363 -21.94 -2.49 12.42
CA THR A 363 -23.31 -2.39 12.94
C THR A 363 -23.65 -3.47 13.98
N ALA A 364 -22.73 -4.41 14.26
CA ALA A 364 -22.91 -5.43 15.28
C ALA A 364 -23.07 -4.80 16.67
N ARG A 365 -24.12 -5.22 17.41
CA ARG A 365 -24.43 -4.72 18.76
C ARG A 365 -23.82 -5.61 19.83
#